data_e979174610e5eef52e1362296085e468
#
_entry.id   e979174610e5eef52e1362296085e468
#
_cell.length_a   1.000
_cell.length_b   1.000
_cell.length_c   1.000
_cell.angle_alpha   90.00
_cell.angle_beta   90.00
_cell.angle_gamma   90.00
#
_symmetry.space_group_name_H-M   'P 1'
#
loop_
_entity.id
_entity.type
_entity.pdbx_description
1 polymer ?
#
loop_
_entity_poly.entity_id
_entity_poly.type
_entity_poly.pdbx_seq_one_letter_code
_entity_poly.pdbx_strand_id
1 'polypeptide(L)'
;IDETMLGLDGTSNKSNLGANAILAVSLANARAAAAIMEIPLYRYIGGANAKTLPVPMMNILNGGAHADNNVDFQEFMVMPVGAVSFSEALRCGSEIFHNLKSVLKSRGYSTGVGDEGGFAPNLSSNEEAIETILEAIEKAGYTAGDNVMLALDPAASEFYRDGKYVFKKSDNRELSSEEMAAFWTHWCDKYPIISIEDG
;
A
#
# COMPACT_ATOMS: atom_id res chain seq x y z
N ILE A 1 -24.03 -15.47 -9.53
CA ILE A 1 -22.91 -15.59 -10.48
C ILE A 1 -21.63 -15.94 -9.74
N ASP A 2 -21.24 -15.19 -8.71
CA ASP A 2 -19.97 -15.42 -7.97
C ASP A 2 -19.93 -16.81 -7.32
N GLU A 3 -20.97 -17.21 -6.58
CA GLU A 3 -21.09 -18.53 -5.99
C GLU A 3 -21.01 -19.65 -7.03
N THR A 4 -21.61 -19.42 -8.22
CA THR A 4 -21.55 -20.37 -9.32
C THR A 4 -20.13 -20.54 -9.84
N MET A 5 -19.40 -19.44 -10.03
CA MET A 5 -17.99 -19.46 -10.47
C MET A 5 -17.09 -20.11 -9.42
N LEU A 6 -17.29 -19.80 -8.15
CA LEU A 6 -16.53 -20.43 -7.05
C LEU A 6 -16.81 -21.93 -6.96
N GLY A 7 -18.07 -22.35 -7.17
CA GLY A 7 -18.44 -23.77 -7.24
C GLY A 7 -17.85 -24.49 -8.44
N LEU A 8 -17.74 -23.84 -9.60
CA LEU A 8 -17.09 -24.38 -10.80
C LEU A 8 -15.56 -24.48 -10.63
N ASP A 9 -14.95 -23.51 -9.96
CA ASP A 9 -13.52 -23.57 -9.63
C ASP A 9 -13.20 -24.71 -8.68
N GLY A 10 -13.99 -24.85 -7.61
CA GLY A 10 -13.91 -25.96 -6.65
C GLY A 10 -12.67 -25.95 -5.75
N THR A 11 -11.80 -24.92 -5.82
CA THR A 11 -10.60 -24.80 -4.98
C THR A 11 -10.72 -23.62 -4.02
N SER A 12 -10.06 -23.70 -2.86
CA SER A 12 -10.07 -22.64 -1.85
C SER A 12 -9.39 -21.35 -2.32
N ASN A 13 -8.41 -21.47 -3.22
CA ASN A 13 -7.57 -20.36 -3.71
C ASN A 13 -7.86 -19.98 -5.18
N LYS A 14 -8.95 -20.48 -5.76
CA LYS A 14 -9.36 -20.18 -7.14
C LYS A 14 -8.31 -20.58 -8.19
N SER A 15 -7.60 -21.68 -7.96
CA SER A 15 -6.46 -22.09 -8.81
C SER A 15 -6.84 -22.71 -10.16
N ASN A 16 -8.11 -23.17 -10.34
CA ASN A 16 -8.56 -23.76 -11.60
C ASN A 16 -8.97 -22.71 -12.64
N LEU A 17 -9.84 -21.79 -12.29
CA LEU A 17 -10.30 -20.70 -13.17
C LEU A 17 -9.40 -19.47 -13.10
N GLY A 18 -8.75 -19.25 -11.96
CA GLY A 18 -7.96 -18.06 -11.66
C GLY A 18 -8.81 -16.89 -11.15
N ALA A 19 -8.29 -16.21 -10.12
CA ALA A 19 -8.98 -15.11 -9.48
C ALA A 19 -9.31 -13.97 -10.46
N ASN A 20 -8.41 -13.64 -11.38
CA ASN A 20 -8.61 -12.58 -12.37
C ASN A 20 -9.80 -12.85 -13.30
N ALA A 21 -9.96 -14.09 -13.77
CA ALA A 21 -11.08 -14.45 -14.64
C ALA A 21 -12.41 -14.38 -13.88
N ILE A 22 -12.45 -14.89 -12.65
CA ILE A 22 -13.64 -14.82 -11.78
C ILE A 22 -14.01 -13.36 -11.51
N LEU A 23 -13.04 -12.53 -11.14
CA LEU A 23 -13.26 -11.10 -10.86
C LEU A 23 -13.72 -10.35 -12.11
N ALA A 24 -13.17 -10.63 -13.29
CA ALA A 24 -13.57 -9.99 -14.54
C ALA A 24 -15.04 -10.23 -14.86
N VAL A 25 -15.53 -11.46 -14.71
CA VAL A 25 -16.94 -11.79 -14.93
C VAL A 25 -17.84 -11.14 -13.88
N SER A 26 -17.45 -11.17 -12.61
CA SER A 26 -18.18 -10.54 -11.50
C SER A 26 -18.35 -9.04 -11.74
N LEU A 27 -17.26 -8.34 -12.07
CA LEU A 27 -17.28 -6.90 -12.36
C LEU A 27 -18.09 -6.57 -13.62
N ALA A 28 -17.97 -7.36 -14.69
CA ALA A 28 -18.74 -7.14 -15.92
C ALA A 28 -20.24 -7.25 -15.66
N ASN A 29 -20.65 -8.25 -14.87
CA ASN A 29 -22.04 -8.43 -14.48
C ASN A 29 -22.57 -7.26 -13.65
N ALA A 30 -21.81 -6.82 -12.66
CA ALA A 30 -22.19 -5.67 -11.82
C ALA A 30 -22.31 -4.36 -12.64
N ARG A 31 -21.38 -4.13 -13.58
CA ARG A 31 -21.42 -2.97 -14.50
C ARG A 31 -22.63 -3.02 -15.43
N ALA A 32 -22.94 -4.19 -16.00
CA ALA A 32 -24.10 -4.36 -16.86
C ALA A 32 -25.42 -4.09 -16.10
N ALA A 33 -25.55 -4.62 -14.88
CA ALA A 33 -26.71 -4.37 -14.04
C ALA A 33 -26.87 -2.88 -13.68
N ALA A 34 -25.78 -2.21 -13.29
CA ALA A 34 -25.79 -0.78 -12.99
C ALA A 34 -26.20 0.05 -14.21
N ALA A 35 -25.69 -0.31 -15.39
CA ALA A 35 -26.03 0.37 -16.65
C ALA A 35 -27.52 0.21 -17.02
N ILE A 36 -28.09 -0.98 -16.88
CA ILE A 36 -29.53 -1.24 -17.13
C ILE A 36 -30.41 -0.43 -16.17
N MET A 37 -29.96 -0.27 -14.92
CA MET A 37 -30.67 0.51 -13.90
C MET A 37 -30.41 2.03 -14.00
N GLU A 38 -29.56 2.47 -14.92
CA GLU A 38 -29.16 3.86 -15.13
C GLU A 38 -28.58 4.52 -13.85
N ILE A 39 -27.86 3.76 -13.02
CA ILE A 39 -27.22 4.24 -11.80
C ILE A 39 -25.69 4.00 -11.85
N PRO A 40 -24.89 4.85 -11.18
CA PRO A 40 -23.46 4.61 -11.05
C PRO A 40 -23.15 3.29 -10.34
N LEU A 41 -22.06 2.61 -10.74
CA LEU A 41 -21.67 1.31 -10.19
C LEU A 41 -21.51 1.36 -8.64
N TYR A 42 -20.93 2.43 -8.10
CA TYR A 42 -20.79 2.57 -6.65
C TYR A 42 -22.14 2.57 -5.91
N ARG A 43 -23.20 3.11 -6.53
CA ARG A 43 -24.56 3.08 -5.98
C ARG A 43 -25.21 1.71 -6.14
N TYR A 44 -24.96 1.04 -7.25
CA TYR A 44 -25.45 -0.32 -7.45
C TYR A 44 -24.92 -1.27 -6.38
N ILE A 45 -23.61 -1.18 -6.08
CA ILE A 45 -22.95 -2.05 -5.08
C ILE A 45 -23.24 -1.57 -3.65
N GLY A 46 -23.11 -0.29 -3.37
CA GLY A 46 -23.15 0.27 -2.01
C GLY A 46 -24.53 0.78 -1.56
N GLY A 47 -25.52 0.81 -2.45
CA GLY A 47 -26.87 1.27 -2.14
C GLY A 47 -27.01 2.79 -1.98
N ALA A 48 -28.13 3.23 -1.40
CA ALA A 48 -28.50 4.64 -1.31
C ALA A 48 -27.52 5.49 -0.48
N ASN A 49 -26.84 4.88 0.49
CA ASN A 49 -25.91 5.57 1.38
C ASN A 49 -24.45 5.57 0.91
N ALA A 50 -24.15 4.99 -0.25
CA ALA A 50 -22.82 5.00 -0.84
C ALA A 50 -22.45 6.41 -1.34
N LYS A 51 -21.90 7.24 -0.48
CA LYS A 51 -21.55 8.65 -0.75
C LYS A 51 -20.25 9.12 -0.10
N THR A 52 -19.58 8.25 0.65
CA THR A 52 -18.35 8.61 1.37
C THR A 52 -17.14 8.01 0.63
N LEU A 53 -16.20 8.85 0.24
CA LEU A 53 -14.90 8.40 -0.25
C LEU A 53 -13.99 8.03 0.92
N PRO A 54 -13.17 6.97 0.81
CA PRO A 54 -12.18 6.64 1.83
C PRO A 54 -11.05 7.68 1.83
N VAL A 55 -10.30 7.72 2.94
CA VAL A 55 -8.99 8.37 2.94
C VAL A 55 -8.09 7.63 1.95
N PRO A 56 -7.47 8.31 0.98
CA PRO A 56 -6.62 7.61 0.02
C PRO A 56 -5.34 7.09 0.67
N MET A 57 -4.98 5.84 0.32
CA MET A 57 -3.68 5.25 0.60
C MET A 57 -2.81 5.47 -0.64
N MET A 58 -1.78 6.29 -0.52
CA MET A 58 -0.96 6.68 -1.67
C MET A 58 0.46 6.14 -1.52
N ASN A 59 0.80 5.16 -2.35
CA ASN A 59 2.14 4.57 -2.40
C ASN A 59 3.13 5.59 -2.99
N ILE A 60 4.13 6.00 -2.22
CA ILE A 60 5.11 7.02 -2.59
C ILE A 60 6.56 6.52 -2.62
N LEU A 61 6.84 5.36 -2.01
CA LEU A 61 8.15 4.73 -2.02
C LEU A 61 8.00 3.21 -2.11
N ASN A 62 8.75 2.61 -3.02
CA ASN A 62 8.69 1.19 -3.33
C ASN A 62 9.98 0.45 -2.95
N GLY A 63 9.80 -0.80 -2.56
CA GLY A 63 10.84 -1.80 -2.38
C GLY A 63 10.33 -3.18 -2.79
N GLY A 64 10.75 -4.22 -2.12
CA GLY A 64 10.27 -5.59 -2.33
C GLY A 64 10.34 -6.01 -3.80
N ALA A 65 9.27 -6.64 -4.28
CA ALA A 65 9.15 -7.06 -5.67
C ALA A 65 8.89 -5.90 -6.64
N HIS A 66 8.43 -4.73 -6.15
CA HIS A 66 8.10 -3.55 -6.96
C HIS A 66 9.30 -2.66 -7.30
N ALA A 67 10.50 -2.96 -6.79
CA ALA A 67 11.71 -2.19 -7.04
C ALA A 67 12.98 -3.04 -6.98
N ASP A 68 13.93 -2.76 -7.86
CA ASP A 68 15.29 -3.33 -7.80
C ASP A 68 16.17 -2.43 -6.91
N ASN A 69 16.03 -2.58 -5.60
CA ASN A 69 16.74 -1.81 -4.58
C ASN A 69 16.97 -2.63 -3.30
N ASN A 70 17.50 -2.00 -2.24
CA ASN A 70 17.87 -2.65 -0.97
C ASN A 70 16.75 -2.64 0.08
N VAL A 71 15.53 -2.27 -0.27
CA VAL A 71 14.39 -2.20 0.65
C VAL A 71 13.57 -3.48 0.53
N ASP A 72 13.33 -4.19 1.66
CA ASP A 72 12.59 -5.46 1.63
C ASP A 72 11.09 -5.25 1.50
N PHE A 73 10.53 -4.22 2.15
CA PHE A 73 9.09 -3.95 2.15
C PHE A 73 8.66 -3.33 0.83
N GLN A 74 7.52 -3.78 0.32
CA GLN A 74 7.08 -3.52 -1.03
C GLN A 74 6.54 -2.11 -1.22
N GLU A 75 5.70 -1.62 -0.27
CA GLU A 75 5.05 -0.32 -0.38
C GLU A 75 5.07 0.47 0.92
N PHE A 76 5.38 1.75 0.78
CA PHE A 76 5.29 2.75 1.84
C PHE A 76 4.32 3.83 1.40
N MET A 77 3.22 3.96 2.13
CA MET A 77 2.10 4.82 1.77
C MET A 77 1.91 5.94 2.76
N VAL A 78 1.42 7.08 2.27
CA VAL A 78 0.91 8.19 3.09
C VAL A 78 -0.61 8.21 3.05
N MET A 79 -1.22 8.51 4.19
CA MET A 79 -2.66 8.65 4.38
C MET A 79 -2.97 10.01 4.99
N PRO A 80 -3.47 10.98 4.20
CA PRO A 80 -3.81 12.33 4.68
C PRO A 80 -5.13 12.34 5.47
N VAL A 81 -5.10 11.81 6.70
CA VAL A 81 -6.29 11.64 7.56
C VAL A 81 -6.88 12.95 8.05
N GLY A 82 -6.08 14.02 8.14
CA GLY A 82 -6.52 15.37 8.54
C GLY A 82 -7.13 16.19 7.41
N ALA A 83 -7.18 15.67 6.16
CA ALA A 83 -7.74 16.40 5.04
C ALA A 83 -9.26 16.49 5.11
N VAL A 84 -9.81 17.68 4.85
CA VAL A 84 -11.26 17.95 4.93
C VAL A 84 -12.04 17.43 3.71
N SER A 85 -11.36 17.04 2.65
CA SER A 85 -11.94 16.48 1.43
C SER A 85 -10.95 15.55 0.72
N PHE A 86 -11.47 14.70 -0.18
CA PHE A 86 -10.62 13.83 -1.01
C PHE A 86 -9.66 14.63 -1.90
N SER A 87 -10.11 15.76 -2.45
CA SER A 87 -9.26 16.65 -3.27
C SER A 87 -8.09 17.21 -2.45
N GLU A 88 -8.34 17.62 -1.20
CA GLU A 88 -7.29 18.09 -0.30
C GLU A 88 -6.35 16.96 0.12
N ALA A 89 -6.87 15.75 0.32
CA ALA A 89 -6.04 14.59 0.58
C ALA A 89 -5.10 14.29 -0.59
N LEU A 90 -5.62 14.32 -1.82
CA LEU A 90 -4.82 14.11 -3.03
C LEU A 90 -3.75 15.20 -3.20
N ARG A 91 -4.10 16.48 -2.95
CA ARG A 91 -3.14 17.58 -2.95
C ARG A 91 -2.03 17.36 -1.93
N CYS A 92 -2.38 17.03 -0.70
CA CYS A 92 -1.43 16.75 0.37
C CYS A 92 -0.44 15.63 -0.05
N GLY A 93 -0.94 14.50 -0.55
CA GLY A 93 -0.09 13.40 -1.01
C GLY A 93 0.83 13.81 -2.17
N SER A 94 0.34 14.62 -3.12
CA SER A 94 1.16 15.16 -4.21
C SER A 94 2.28 16.08 -3.69
N GLU A 95 1.98 16.96 -2.76
CA GLU A 95 2.98 17.85 -2.15
C GLU A 95 4.04 17.06 -1.38
N ILE A 96 3.65 16.02 -0.62
CA ILE A 96 4.59 15.13 0.06
C ILE A 96 5.45 14.39 -0.96
N PHE A 97 4.87 13.86 -2.03
CA PHE A 97 5.60 13.15 -3.09
C PHE A 97 6.68 14.04 -3.73
N HIS A 98 6.35 15.29 -4.04
CA HIS A 98 7.33 16.23 -4.61
C HIS A 98 8.42 16.62 -3.61
N ASN A 99 8.10 16.76 -2.34
CA ASN A 99 9.09 17.00 -1.29
C ASN A 99 9.98 15.76 -1.09
N LEU A 100 9.41 14.54 -1.13
CA LEU A 100 10.18 13.29 -1.08
C LEU A 100 11.21 13.23 -2.22
N LYS A 101 10.81 13.60 -3.44
CA LYS A 101 11.75 13.73 -4.56
C LYS A 101 12.93 14.64 -4.25
N SER A 102 12.65 15.78 -3.61
CA SER A 102 13.67 16.77 -3.25
C SER A 102 14.60 16.25 -2.14
N VAL A 103 14.05 15.56 -1.15
CA VAL A 103 14.82 14.91 -0.07
C VAL A 103 15.76 13.86 -0.64
N LEU A 104 15.25 12.93 -1.46
CA LEU A 104 16.04 11.89 -2.09
C LEU A 104 17.18 12.48 -2.94
N LYS A 105 16.87 13.49 -3.77
CA LYS A 105 17.86 14.19 -4.58
C LYS A 105 18.96 14.84 -3.75
N SER A 106 18.61 15.51 -2.65
CA SER A 106 19.57 16.18 -1.76
C SER A 106 20.55 15.22 -1.09
N ARG A 107 20.11 13.97 -0.89
CA ARG A 107 20.92 12.88 -0.33
C ARG A 107 21.67 12.07 -1.41
N GLY A 108 21.52 12.40 -2.69
CA GLY A 108 22.18 11.71 -3.81
C GLY A 108 21.49 10.41 -4.23
N TYR A 109 20.28 10.14 -3.75
CA TYR A 109 19.51 8.96 -4.13
C TYR A 109 18.81 9.11 -5.49
N SER A 110 18.56 7.97 -6.14
CA SER A 110 17.74 7.90 -7.33
C SER A 110 16.31 8.38 -7.07
N THR A 111 15.74 9.08 -8.04
CA THR A 111 14.32 9.44 -8.08
C THR A 111 13.58 8.76 -9.23
N GLY A 112 14.10 7.63 -9.70
CA GLY A 112 13.37 6.69 -10.57
C GLY A 112 12.19 6.11 -9.81
N VAL A 113 11.10 5.82 -10.53
CA VAL A 113 9.89 5.24 -9.95
C VAL A 113 9.87 3.73 -10.17
N GLY A 114 9.27 3.01 -9.22
CA GLY A 114 8.95 1.59 -9.34
C GLY A 114 7.66 1.35 -10.12
N ASP A 115 7.24 0.11 -10.18
CA ASP A 115 6.08 -0.34 -10.97
C ASP A 115 4.77 0.30 -10.54
N GLU A 116 4.65 0.69 -9.27
CA GLU A 116 3.45 1.28 -8.67
C GLU A 116 3.53 2.82 -8.53
N GLY A 117 4.53 3.46 -9.18
CA GLY A 117 4.64 4.92 -9.26
C GLY A 117 5.34 5.60 -8.09
N GLY A 118 5.63 4.92 -6.97
CA GLY A 118 6.49 5.41 -5.89
C GLY A 118 7.97 5.42 -6.29
N PHE A 119 8.78 6.24 -5.63
CA PHE A 119 10.24 6.24 -5.86
C PHE A 119 10.87 4.93 -5.41
N ALA A 120 11.93 4.52 -6.10
CA ALA A 120 12.68 3.28 -5.84
C ALA A 120 14.17 3.55 -5.52
N PRO A 121 14.49 4.28 -4.44
CA PRO A 121 15.87 4.57 -4.07
C PRO A 121 16.56 3.36 -3.45
N ASN A 122 17.89 3.29 -3.57
CA ASN A 122 18.73 2.35 -2.82
C ASN A 122 19.03 2.91 -1.42
N LEU A 123 18.08 2.72 -0.51
CA LEU A 123 18.24 3.10 0.90
C LEU A 123 19.00 2.02 1.66
N SER A 124 19.55 2.36 2.82
CA SER A 124 20.34 1.44 3.64
C SER A 124 19.48 0.44 4.44
N SER A 125 18.20 0.76 4.64
CA SER A 125 17.28 -0.06 5.44
C SER A 125 15.82 0.29 5.16
N ASN A 126 14.91 -0.59 5.59
CA ASN A 126 13.45 -0.32 5.60
C ASN A 126 13.11 0.87 6.52
N GLU A 127 13.86 1.04 7.60
CA GLU A 127 13.67 2.15 8.55
C GLU A 127 14.03 3.49 7.92
N GLU A 128 15.11 3.57 7.16
CA GLU A 128 15.49 4.79 6.42
C GLU A 128 14.41 5.22 5.43
N ALA A 129 13.64 4.28 4.88
CA ALA A 129 12.51 4.61 4.01
C ALA A 129 11.44 5.40 4.78
N ILE A 130 11.04 4.92 5.97
CA ILE A 130 10.08 5.64 6.83
C ILE A 130 10.62 7.01 7.22
N GLU A 131 11.86 7.10 7.70
CA GLU A 131 12.44 8.36 8.16
C GLU A 131 12.56 9.39 7.03
N THR A 132 12.86 8.93 5.80
CA THR A 132 12.89 9.79 4.62
C THR A 132 11.49 10.32 4.25
N ILE A 133 10.47 9.50 4.42
CA ILE A 133 9.07 9.92 4.21
C ILE A 133 8.62 10.91 5.29
N LEU A 134 8.96 10.67 6.55
CA LEU A 134 8.65 11.60 7.64
C LEU A 134 9.28 12.98 7.41
N GLU A 135 10.54 13.04 6.97
CA GLU A 135 11.19 14.30 6.57
C GLU A 135 10.44 14.98 5.42
N ALA A 136 9.96 14.22 4.44
CA ALA A 136 9.20 14.77 3.31
C ALA A 136 7.84 15.32 3.75
N ILE A 137 7.16 14.68 4.71
CA ILE A 137 5.89 15.15 5.29
C ILE A 137 6.12 16.48 6.00
N GLU A 138 7.16 16.60 6.84
CA GLU A 138 7.51 17.83 7.53
C GLU A 138 7.86 18.95 6.55
N LYS A 139 8.68 18.68 5.54
CA LYS A 139 9.04 19.65 4.48
C LYS A 139 7.85 20.10 3.63
N ALA A 140 6.83 19.28 3.50
CA ALA A 140 5.58 19.65 2.86
C ALA A 140 4.67 20.53 3.74
N GLY A 141 5.05 20.74 5.02
CA GLY A 141 4.29 21.57 5.96
C GLY A 141 3.20 20.80 6.71
N TYR A 142 3.27 19.46 6.73
CA TYR A 142 2.34 18.61 7.44
C TYR A 142 2.98 17.98 8.67
N THR A 143 2.14 17.48 9.58
CA THR A 143 2.57 16.81 10.82
C THR A 143 2.23 15.33 10.76
N ALA A 144 3.25 14.47 10.75
CA ALA A 144 3.06 13.02 10.85
C ALA A 144 2.49 12.65 12.23
N GLY A 145 1.49 11.76 12.23
CA GLY A 145 0.77 11.38 13.45
C GLY A 145 -0.44 12.27 13.78
N ASP A 146 -0.62 13.38 13.04
CA ASP A 146 -1.76 14.31 13.19
C ASP A 146 -2.54 14.43 11.88
N ASN A 147 -1.95 15.10 10.88
CA ASN A 147 -2.65 15.27 9.58
C ASN A 147 -2.35 14.14 8.59
N VAL A 148 -1.20 13.49 8.73
CA VAL A 148 -0.76 12.41 7.82
C VAL A 148 -0.30 11.22 8.65
N MET A 149 -0.86 10.06 8.32
CA MET A 149 -0.43 8.78 8.86
C MET A 149 0.31 7.98 7.80
N LEU A 150 1.00 6.93 8.22
CA LEU A 150 1.66 5.96 7.32
C LEU A 150 0.85 4.69 7.21
N ALA A 151 0.91 4.07 6.03
CA ALA A 151 0.46 2.71 5.82
C ALA A 151 1.57 1.94 5.10
N LEU A 152 1.66 0.66 5.37
CA LEU A 152 2.67 -0.24 4.80
C LEU A 152 2.00 -1.43 4.13
N ASP A 153 2.59 -1.88 3.03
CA ASP A 153 2.44 -3.23 2.52
C ASP A 153 3.84 -3.85 2.43
N PRO A 154 4.27 -4.58 3.45
CA PRO A 154 5.52 -5.33 3.39
C PRO A 154 5.54 -6.43 2.35
N ALA A 155 4.37 -6.97 1.97
CA ALA A 155 4.22 -8.19 1.19
C ALA A 155 5.05 -9.34 1.80
N ALA A 156 4.84 -9.60 3.10
CA ALA A 156 5.67 -10.53 3.87
C ALA A 156 5.59 -11.96 3.33
N SER A 157 4.52 -12.32 2.63
CA SER A 157 4.40 -13.57 1.88
C SER A 157 5.54 -13.77 0.87
N GLU A 158 6.11 -12.70 0.32
CA GLU A 158 7.19 -12.76 -0.67
C GLU A 158 8.55 -13.11 -0.06
N PHE A 159 8.77 -12.82 1.21
CA PHE A 159 10.01 -13.12 1.92
C PHE A 159 9.87 -14.14 3.06
N TYR A 160 8.72 -14.80 3.19
CA TYR A 160 8.52 -15.93 4.09
C TYR A 160 9.07 -17.21 3.47
N ARG A 161 10.01 -17.87 4.14
CA ARG A 161 10.64 -19.13 3.70
C ARG A 161 10.93 -20.03 4.90
N ASP A 162 10.55 -21.30 4.81
CA ASP A 162 10.88 -22.34 5.80
C ASP A 162 10.55 -21.97 7.25
N GLY A 163 9.41 -21.28 7.46
CA GLY A 163 8.95 -20.90 8.80
C GLY A 163 9.54 -19.57 9.31
N LYS A 164 10.26 -18.83 8.47
CA LYS A 164 10.88 -17.55 8.84
C LYS A 164 10.66 -16.46 7.80
N TYR A 165 10.67 -15.22 8.25
CA TYR A 165 10.73 -14.02 7.42
C TYR A 165 12.20 -13.62 7.25
N VAL A 166 12.66 -13.50 5.99
CA VAL A 166 14.07 -13.27 5.65
C VAL A 166 14.24 -11.97 4.89
N PHE A 167 14.84 -10.96 5.50
CA PHE A 167 15.08 -9.64 4.92
C PHE A 167 16.33 -9.66 4.02
N LYS A 168 16.22 -10.26 2.83
CA LYS A 168 17.35 -10.52 1.94
C LYS A 168 17.96 -9.29 1.29
N LYS A 169 17.17 -8.23 1.15
CA LYS A 169 17.61 -7.01 0.45
C LYS A 169 18.36 -6.06 1.37
N SER A 170 18.03 -6.03 2.64
CA SER A 170 18.68 -5.15 3.63
C SER A 170 19.81 -5.85 4.39
N ASP A 171 19.52 -6.52 5.48
CA ASP A 171 20.52 -7.00 6.43
C ASP A 171 20.60 -8.54 6.59
N ASN A 172 19.85 -9.27 5.80
CA ASN A 172 19.72 -10.75 5.86
C ASN A 172 19.23 -11.29 7.22
N ARG A 173 18.56 -10.47 8.03
CA ARG A 173 17.97 -10.90 9.28
C ARG A 173 16.85 -11.90 9.02
N GLU A 174 16.76 -12.89 9.92
CA GLU A 174 15.70 -13.89 9.92
C GLU A 174 14.86 -13.73 11.17
N LEU A 175 13.54 -13.67 11.02
CA LEU A 175 12.59 -13.53 12.13
C LEU A 175 11.59 -14.69 12.14
N SER A 176 11.29 -15.21 13.33
CA SER A 176 10.11 -16.06 13.54
C SER A 176 8.82 -15.23 13.44
N SER A 177 7.66 -15.87 13.45
CA SER A 177 6.37 -15.16 13.45
C SER A 177 6.19 -14.30 14.71
N GLU A 178 6.64 -14.78 15.87
CA GLU A 178 6.62 -14.03 17.12
C GLU A 178 7.55 -12.80 17.08
N GLU A 179 8.75 -12.98 16.51
CA GLU A 179 9.70 -11.88 16.34
C GLU A 179 9.22 -10.85 15.31
N MET A 180 8.54 -11.30 14.25
CA MET A 180 7.92 -10.39 13.26
C MET A 180 6.77 -9.60 13.88
N ALA A 181 5.93 -10.23 14.69
CA ALA A 181 4.88 -9.53 15.44
C ALA A 181 5.46 -8.50 16.42
N ALA A 182 6.54 -8.84 17.12
CA ALA A 182 7.24 -7.90 18.00
C ALA A 182 7.90 -6.73 17.22
N PHE A 183 8.43 -7.01 16.03
CA PHE A 183 8.98 -5.99 15.13
C PHE A 183 7.89 -4.98 14.72
N TRP A 184 6.70 -5.44 14.30
CA TRP A 184 5.59 -4.55 13.96
C TRP A 184 5.06 -3.77 15.16
N THR A 185 4.97 -4.39 16.33
CA THR A 185 4.60 -3.70 17.57
C THR A 185 5.55 -2.53 17.84
N HIS A 186 6.85 -2.79 17.78
CA HIS A 186 7.86 -1.76 17.98
C HIS A 186 7.74 -0.61 16.95
N TRP A 187 7.50 -0.94 15.69
CA TRP A 187 7.35 0.07 14.64
C TRP A 187 6.07 0.90 14.79
N CYS A 188 4.96 0.29 15.18
CA CYS A 188 3.71 1.01 15.45
C CYS A 188 3.82 1.92 16.68
N ASP A 189 4.61 1.53 17.68
CA ASP A 189 4.90 2.38 18.85
C ASP A 189 5.80 3.58 18.49
N LYS A 190 6.72 3.41 17.55
CA LYS A 190 7.71 4.41 17.16
C LYS A 190 7.23 5.36 16.08
N TYR A 191 6.43 4.89 15.13
CA TYR A 191 6.02 5.61 13.93
C TYR A 191 4.49 5.70 13.83
N PRO A 192 3.93 6.72 13.18
CA PRO A 192 2.48 6.90 13.04
C PRO A 192 1.88 5.96 11.99
N ILE A 193 2.04 4.66 12.16
CA ILE A 193 1.53 3.62 11.28
C ILE A 193 0.12 3.24 11.71
N ILE A 194 -0.85 3.29 10.79
CA ILE A 194 -2.26 2.94 11.07
C ILE A 194 -2.77 1.74 10.26
N SER A 195 -1.99 1.27 9.30
CA SER A 195 -2.34 0.10 8.49
C SER A 195 -1.07 -0.66 8.11
N ILE A 196 -1.12 -1.99 8.23
CA ILE A 196 -0.11 -2.91 7.72
C ILE A 196 -0.87 -4.01 6.99
N GLU A 197 -0.62 -4.15 5.69
CA GLU A 197 -1.13 -5.22 4.84
C GLU A 197 -0.05 -6.29 4.67
N ASP A 198 -0.44 -7.57 4.73
CA ASP A 198 0.50 -8.71 4.59
C ASP A 198 1.80 -8.52 5.41
N GLY A 199 1.61 -8.35 6.72
CA GLY A 199 2.67 -8.04 7.68
C GLY A 199 3.28 -9.22 8.43
#